data_2e2dcfd9bdb5c9803b0556bd9ba5bc4e
#
_entry.id   2e2dcfd9bdb5c9803b0556bd9ba5bc4e
#
_cell.length_a   1.000
_cell.length_b   1.000
_cell.length_c   1.000
_cell.angle_alpha   90.00
_cell.angle_beta   90.00
_cell.angle_gamma   90.00
#
_symmetry.space_group_name_H-M   'P 1'
#
loop_
_entity.id
_entity.type
_entity.pdbx_description
1 polymer ?
#
loop_
_entity_poly.entity_id
_entity_poly.type
_entity_poly.pdbx_seq_one_letter_code
_entity_poly.pdbx_strand_id
1 'polypeptide(L)'
;DNKTVAANIVIYFGQAAIYVHGASDYNYRKFMAPHLLQWESIKDAMERGYKIYDWWGVAPDDSSKPAWQGFTRFKKSFGGRGIQTIGTHDFVFDKTSYKLYKLASRLKKIL
;
A
#
# COMPACT_ATOMS: atom_id res chain seq x y z
N ASP A 1 -1.35 -2.12 -30.42
CA ASP A 1 -1.34 -0.81 -29.74
C ASP A 1 -0.51 -0.90 -28.48
N ASN A 2 0.60 -0.15 -28.41
CA ASN A 2 1.48 -0.10 -27.22
C ASN A 2 0.88 0.87 -26.19
N LYS A 3 -0.23 0.46 -25.56
CA LYS A 3 -0.86 1.25 -24.50
C LYS A 3 -0.55 0.65 -23.14
N THR A 4 0.05 1.44 -22.24
CA THR A 4 0.22 1.05 -20.83
C THR A 4 -1.14 1.06 -20.13
N VAL A 5 -1.57 -0.10 -19.60
CA VAL A 5 -2.87 -0.27 -18.93
C VAL A 5 -2.75 -0.47 -17.42
N ALA A 6 -1.55 -0.76 -16.91
CA ALA A 6 -1.25 -0.82 -15.49
C ALA A 6 0.21 -0.48 -15.25
N ALA A 7 0.50 0.10 -14.08
CA ALA A 7 1.84 0.40 -13.61
C ALA A 7 1.91 0.23 -12.10
N ASN A 8 3.09 -0.09 -11.58
CA ASN A 8 3.34 -0.12 -10.14
C ASN A 8 4.71 0.47 -9.80
N ILE A 9 4.87 0.80 -8.52
CA ILE A 9 6.14 1.21 -7.93
C ILE A 9 6.47 0.22 -6.83
N VAL A 10 7.62 -0.45 -6.99
CA VAL A 10 8.19 -1.36 -5.99
C VAL A 10 9.53 -0.81 -5.54
N ILE A 11 9.72 -0.68 -4.23
CA ILE A 11 10.97 -0.23 -3.62
C ILE A 11 11.71 -1.45 -3.08
N TYR A 12 12.96 -1.57 -3.45
CA TYR A 12 13.86 -2.62 -2.96
C TYR A 12 14.70 -2.07 -1.81
N PHE A 13 14.53 -2.63 -0.61
CA PHE A 13 15.27 -2.17 0.57
C PHE A 13 15.55 -3.34 1.53
N GLY A 14 16.82 -3.48 1.94
CA GLY A 14 17.25 -4.57 2.81
C GLY A 14 16.97 -5.94 2.20
N GLN A 15 16.10 -6.72 2.81
CA GLN A 15 15.67 -8.03 2.33
C GLN A 15 14.25 -8.02 1.73
N ALA A 16 13.65 -6.87 1.60
CA ALA A 16 12.26 -6.73 1.18
C ALA A 16 12.12 -5.97 -0.14
N ALA A 17 11.20 -6.45 -0.98
CA ALA A 17 10.61 -5.72 -2.08
C ALA A 17 9.24 -5.19 -1.62
N ILE A 18 9.05 -3.88 -1.65
CA ILE A 18 7.91 -3.21 -1.04
C ILE A 18 7.04 -2.61 -2.14
N TYR A 19 5.81 -3.09 -2.29
CA TYR A 19 4.82 -2.53 -3.21
C TYR A 19 4.20 -1.27 -2.61
N VAL A 20 4.58 -0.10 -3.14
CA VAL A 20 4.17 1.21 -2.59
C VAL A 20 2.92 1.74 -3.28
N HIS A 21 2.91 1.76 -4.60
CA HIS A 21 1.80 2.30 -5.39
C HIS A 21 1.51 1.46 -6.63
N GLY A 22 0.26 1.44 -7.04
CA GLY A 22 -0.17 0.89 -8.29
C GLY A 22 -1.33 1.68 -8.87
N ALA A 23 -1.39 1.71 -10.20
CA ALA A 23 -2.47 2.31 -10.96
C ALA A 23 -2.86 1.40 -12.12
N SER A 24 -4.12 1.47 -12.53
CA SER A 24 -4.60 0.77 -13.71
C SER A 24 -5.72 1.55 -14.40
N ASP A 25 -5.79 1.42 -15.72
CA ASP A 25 -6.90 1.99 -16.50
C ASP A 25 -8.16 1.13 -16.32
N TYR A 26 -9.19 1.72 -15.71
CA TYR A 26 -10.45 1.04 -15.41
C TYR A 26 -11.15 0.49 -16.65
N ASN A 27 -11.00 1.13 -17.81
CA ASN A 27 -11.58 0.68 -19.07
C ASN A 27 -11.03 -0.69 -19.52
N TYR A 28 -9.84 -1.04 -19.05
CA TYR A 28 -9.14 -2.29 -19.35
C TYR A 28 -9.19 -3.32 -18.21
N ARG A 29 -10.04 -3.11 -17.19
CA ARG A 29 -10.14 -3.99 -16.02
C ARG A 29 -10.38 -5.46 -16.34
N LYS A 30 -11.06 -5.76 -17.47
CA LYS A 30 -11.33 -7.13 -17.95
C LYS A 30 -10.06 -7.95 -18.20
N PHE A 31 -8.95 -7.29 -18.47
CA PHE A 31 -7.67 -7.96 -18.72
C PHE A 31 -6.92 -8.35 -17.45
N MET A 32 -7.39 -7.92 -16.27
CA MET A 32 -6.77 -8.22 -14.98
C MET A 32 -5.27 -7.87 -14.95
N ALA A 33 -4.85 -6.87 -15.72
CA ALA A 33 -3.45 -6.48 -15.88
C ALA A 33 -2.69 -6.25 -14.55
N PRO A 34 -3.31 -5.66 -13.48
CA PRO A 34 -2.64 -5.54 -12.19
C PRO A 34 -2.21 -6.87 -11.58
N HIS A 35 -2.94 -7.97 -11.82
CA HIS A 35 -2.57 -9.28 -11.28
C HIS A 35 -1.30 -9.81 -11.95
N LEU A 36 -1.23 -9.74 -13.27
CA LEU A 36 -0.03 -10.13 -14.00
C LEU A 36 1.17 -9.26 -13.59
N LEU A 37 0.98 -7.94 -13.54
CA LEU A 37 2.02 -7.00 -13.15
C LEU A 37 2.60 -7.29 -11.76
N GLN A 38 1.74 -7.61 -10.79
CA GLN A 38 2.20 -7.98 -9.44
C GLN A 38 2.93 -9.32 -9.43
N TRP A 39 2.44 -10.28 -10.20
CA TRP A 39 3.12 -11.57 -10.33
C TRP A 39 4.53 -11.42 -10.91
N GLU A 40 4.69 -10.62 -11.96
CA GLU A 40 6.00 -10.30 -12.54
C GLU A 40 6.90 -9.57 -11.52
N SER A 41 6.34 -8.64 -10.75
CA SER A 41 7.09 -7.94 -9.69
C SER A 41 7.57 -8.88 -8.59
N ILE A 42 6.77 -9.87 -8.22
CA ILE A 42 7.15 -10.90 -7.24
C ILE A 42 8.27 -11.77 -7.79
N LYS A 43 8.16 -12.21 -9.05
CA LYS A 43 9.21 -13.01 -9.70
C LYS A 43 10.53 -12.24 -9.78
N ASP A 44 10.51 -10.98 -10.23
CA ASP A 44 11.69 -10.12 -10.28
C ASP A 44 12.33 -9.96 -8.89
N ALA A 45 11.53 -9.78 -7.86
CA ALA A 45 12.02 -9.71 -6.48
C ALA A 45 12.70 -11.02 -6.04
N MET A 46 12.11 -12.18 -6.36
CA MET A 46 12.68 -13.50 -6.06
C MET A 46 13.99 -13.73 -6.81
N GLU A 47 14.06 -13.41 -8.10
CA GLU A 47 15.26 -13.55 -8.93
C GLU A 47 16.39 -12.67 -8.43
N ARG A 48 16.09 -11.49 -7.88
CA ARG A 48 17.05 -10.59 -7.23
C ARG A 48 17.45 -11.03 -5.82
N GLY A 49 16.87 -12.12 -5.29
CA GLY A 49 17.21 -12.67 -3.99
C GLY A 49 16.51 -12.01 -2.80
N TYR A 50 15.49 -11.19 -3.04
CA TYR A 50 14.66 -10.66 -1.96
C TYR A 50 13.82 -11.75 -1.32
N LYS A 51 13.71 -11.72 0.01
CA LYS A 51 13.08 -12.79 0.79
C LYS A 51 11.67 -12.47 1.21
N ILE A 52 11.29 -11.19 1.14
CA ILE A 52 10.01 -10.67 1.58
C ILE A 52 9.43 -9.82 0.46
N TYR A 53 8.17 -10.07 0.11
CA TYR A 53 7.38 -9.14 -0.71
C TYR A 53 6.34 -8.49 0.20
N ASP A 54 6.55 -7.20 0.49
CA ASP A 54 5.69 -6.43 1.38
C ASP A 54 4.61 -5.71 0.57
N TRP A 55 3.38 -6.06 0.80
CA TRP A 55 2.21 -5.47 0.17
C TRP A 55 1.82 -4.10 0.74
N TRP A 56 2.60 -3.57 1.70
CA TRP A 56 2.24 -2.36 2.41
C TRP A 56 0.90 -2.50 3.16
N GLY A 57 0.21 -1.39 3.41
CA GLY A 57 -1.03 -1.41 4.20
C GLY A 57 -2.17 -2.21 3.58
N VAL A 58 -2.89 -2.92 4.42
CA VAL A 58 -4.19 -3.55 4.16
C VAL A 58 -5.17 -3.10 5.23
N ALA A 59 -6.48 -3.15 4.94
CA ALA A 59 -7.48 -2.89 5.96
C ALA A 59 -7.49 -4.02 7.00
N PRO A 60 -7.67 -3.70 8.30
CA PRO A 60 -8.06 -4.69 9.29
C PRO A 60 -9.33 -5.41 8.86
N ASP A 61 -9.53 -6.66 9.33
CA ASP A 61 -10.67 -7.48 8.90
C ASP A 61 -12.03 -6.90 9.35
N ASP A 62 -12.03 -6.17 10.46
CA ASP A 62 -13.19 -5.46 11.03
C ASP A 62 -13.34 -4.02 10.52
N SER A 63 -12.59 -3.66 9.50
CA SER A 63 -12.50 -2.28 9.04
C SER A 63 -13.81 -1.76 8.48
N SER A 64 -14.29 -0.66 9.05
CA SER A 64 -15.40 0.15 8.54
C SER A 64 -15.04 1.01 7.32
N LYS A 65 -13.88 0.79 6.67
CA LYS A 65 -13.40 1.55 5.52
C LYS A 65 -13.75 0.87 4.19
N PRO A 66 -14.95 1.09 3.60
CA PRO A 66 -15.37 0.42 2.36
C PRO A 66 -14.41 0.64 1.20
N ALA A 67 -13.82 1.85 1.11
CA ALA A 67 -12.84 2.19 0.08
C ALA A 67 -11.57 1.32 0.09
N TRP A 68 -11.26 0.67 1.21
CA TRP A 68 -10.06 -0.17 1.36
C TRP A 68 -10.32 -1.65 1.06
N GLN A 69 -11.57 -2.06 0.98
CA GLN A 69 -11.94 -3.47 0.82
C GLN A 69 -11.47 -4.04 -0.52
N GLY A 70 -11.61 -3.29 -1.61
CA GLY A 70 -11.24 -3.75 -2.96
C GLY A 70 -9.76 -4.09 -3.06
N PHE A 71 -8.88 -3.15 -2.71
CA PHE A 71 -7.44 -3.40 -2.79
C PHE A 71 -6.92 -4.33 -1.70
N THR A 72 -7.57 -4.40 -0.54
CA THR A 72 -7.25 -5.39 0.49
C THR A 72 -7.53 -6.80 -0.01
N ARG A 73 -8.71 -7.02 -0.64
CA ARG A 73 -9.04 -8.30 -1.29
C ARG A 73 -8.02 -8.66 -2.37
N PHE A 74 -7.68 -7.70 -3.22
CA PHE A 74 -6.67 -7.87 -4.25
C PHE A 74 -5.32 -8.34 -3.67
N LYS A 75 -4.81 -7.67 -2.64
CA LYS A 75 -3.55 -8.04 -1.98
C LYS A 75 -3.63 -9.43 -1.33
N LYS A 76 -4.69 -9.70 -0.59
CA LYS A 76 -4.91 -10.99 0.06
C LYS A 76 -5.06 -12.16 -0.91
N SER A 77 -5.47 -11.92 -2.17
CA SER A 77 -5.62 -12.98 -3.18
C SER A 77 -4.30 -13.63 -3.60
N PHE A 78 -3.17 -12.97 -3.35
CA PHE A 78 -1.83 -13.53 -3.59
C PHE A 78 -1.31 -14.37 -2.41
N GLY A 79 -2.07 -14.49 -1.34
CA GLY A 79 -1.66 -15.18 -0.11
C GLY A 79 -0.84 -14.28 0.81
N GLY A 80 -0.06 -14.91 1.68
CA GLY A 80 0.72 -14.19 2.69
C GLY A 80 -0.04 -14.03 4.00
N ARG A 81 0.57 -13.31 4.95
CA ARG A 81 0.00 -13.06 6.28
C ARG A 81 -0.08 -11.58 6.58
N GLY A 82 -1.15 -11.15 7.22
CA GLY A 82 -1.25 -9.80 7.78
C GLY A 82 -0.37 -9.68 9.02
N ILE A 83 0.37 -8.57 9.12
CA ILE A 83 1.15 -8.21 10.31
C ILE A 83 0.53 -6.93 10.86
N GLN A 84 0.09 -6.99 12.11
CA GLN A 84 -0.39 -5.82 12.83
C GLN A 84 0.76 -5.24 13.65
N THR A 85 1.11 -3.99 13.37
CA THR A 85 2.08 -3.23 14.15
C THR A 85 1.37 -2.44 15.25
N ILE A 86 2.14 -1.94 16.23
CA ILE A 86 1.61 -1.08 17.30
C ILE A 86 1.05 0.25 16.78
N GLY A 87 1.21 0.54 15.49
CA GLY A 87 0.77 1.78 14.86
C GLY A 87 1.77 2.92 15.02
N THR A 88 1.38 4.09 14.51
CA THR A 88 2.20 5.30 14.58
C THR A 88 1.95 6.01 15.90
N HIS A 89 3.03 6.34 16.60
CA HIS A 89 3.00 7.10 17.85
C HIS A 89 3.81 8.38 17.69
N ASP A 90 3.26 9.47 18.21
CA ASP A 90 3.96 10.76 18.23
C ASP A 90 4.77 10.88 19.51
N PHE A 91 6.09 11.12 19.41
CA PHE A 91 6.90 11.51 20.54
C PHE A 91 6.89 13.04 20.66
N VAL A 92 6.30 13.54 21.76
CA VAL A 92 6.03 14.96 21.93
C VAL A 92 7.16 15.62 22.73
N PHE A 93 8.05 16.37 22.06
CA PHE A 93 9.12 17.13 22.69
C PHE A 93 8.60 18.40 23.38
N ASP A 94 7.74 19.16 22.68
CA ASP A 94 7.09 20.36 23.18
C ASP A 94 5.57 20.25 23.11
N LYS A 95 4.93 20.30 24.27
CA LYS A 95 3.48 20.12 24.39
C LYS A 95 2.69 21.26 23.77
N THR A 96 3.20 22.48 23.79
CA THR A 96 2.51 23.68 23.29
C THR A 96 2.49 23.67 21.77
N SER A 97 3.65 23.51 21.16
CA SER A 97 3.78 23.39 19.71
C SER A 97 2.98 22.20 19.15
N TYR A 98 2.97 21.07 19.87
CA TYR A 98 2.17 19.92 19.47
C TYR A 98 0.66 20.18 19.52
N LYS A 99 0.15 20.91 20.53
CA LYS A 99 -1.27 21.31 20.59
C LYS A 99 -1.64 22.22 19.41
N LEU A 100 -0.79 23.20 19.08
CA LEU A 100 -0.99 24.07 17.93
C LEU A 100 -1.00 23.30 16.61
N TYR A 101 -0.06 22.37 16.43
CA TYR A 101 -0.03 21.47 15.26
C TYR A 101 -1.32 20.64 15.16
N LYS A 102 -1.79 20.05 16.26
CA LYS A 102 -3.04 19.26 16.26
C LYS A 102 -4.26 20.12 15.92
N LEU A 103 -4.32 21.36 16.40
CA LEU A 103 -5.39 22.29 16.08
C LEU A 103 -5.39 22.63 14.57
N ALA A 104 -4.24 23.03 14.04
CA ALA A 104 -4.09 23.33 12.62
C ALA A 104 -4.44 22.14 11.72
N SER A 105 -4.03 20.92 12.10
CA SER A 105 -4.35 19.68 11.38
C SER A 105 -5.85 19.35 11.38
N ARG A 106 -6.58 19.71 12.46
CA ARG A 106 -8.03 19.56 12.50
C ARG A 106 -8.74 20.54 11.58
N LEU A 107 -8.30 21.81 11.57
CA LEU A 107 -8.86 22.84 10.69
C LEU A 107 -8.68 22.50 9.21
N LYS A 108 -7.51 21.97 8.83
CA LYS A 108 -7.22 21.53 7.45
C LYS A 108 -8.12 20.37 6.97
N LYS A 109 -8.69 19.59 7.87
CA LYS A 109 -9.62 18.48 7.51
C LYS A 109 -11.07 18.97 7.32
N ILE A 110 -11.37 20.19 7.71
CA ILE A 110 -12.71 20.80 7.62
C ILE A 110 -12.82 21.67 6.37
N LEU A 111 -11.70 22.14 5.83
CA LEU A 111 -11.58 22.85 4.55
C LEU A 111 -11.31 21.88 3.40
#